data_b8490002f8ec8f8f059596b128315081
#
_entry.id   b8490002f8ec8f8f059596b128315081
#
_cell.length_a   1.000
_cell.length_b   1.000
_cell.length_c   1.000
_cell.angle_alpha   90.00
_cell.angle_beta   90.00
_cell.angle_gamma   90.00
#
_symmetry.space_group_name_H-M   'P 1'
#
loop_
_entity.id
_entity.type
_entity.pdbx_description
1 polymer ?
#
loop_
_entity_poly.entity_id
_entity_poly.type
_entity_poly.pdbx_seq_one_letter_code
_entity_poly.pdbx_strand_id
1 'polypeptide(L)'
;MENKPTLVIALGGNALLKRGEPLEAEIQRKNIDLAAKTIAQLTQHWRVVLVHGNGPQVGLLALQNSAYAHVAPYPLDILGAESQGMIGYMLQQALKNQLPQREISVLLTQVEVDANDPAFSNPTKYIGPIYDHAQTQVLQAEKGWVFKADGHSFRRVVPSPQPKRIVERDAIQTLIAHDHLVICNGGG
;
A
#
# COMPACT_ATOMS: atom_id res chain seq x y z
N MET A 1 -10.31 31.12 3.80
CA MET A 1 -9.46 30.05 3.21
C MET A 1 -9.77 29.98 1.72
N GLU A 2 -8.77 30.04 0.85
CA GLU A 2 -8.99 29.87 -0.58
C GLU A 2 -9.63 28.51 -0.85
N ASN A 3 -10.68 28.52 -1.68
CA ASN A 3 -11.43 27.31 -2.02
C ASN A 3 -10.65 26.47 -3.06
N LYS A 4 -9.51 25.91 -2.64
CA LYS A 4 -8.69 25.06 -3.53
C LYS A 4 -9.45 23.78 -3.89
N PRO A 5 -9.42 23.36 -5.14
CA PRO A 5 -9.99 22.07 -5.54
C PRO A 5 -9.19 20.91 -4.90
N THR A 6 -9.84 19.74 -4.76
CA THR A 6 -9.21 18.54 -4.23
C THR A 6 -8.55 17.73 -5.35
N LEU A 7 -7.31 17.33 -5.14
CA LEU A 7 -6.53 16.46 -6.01
C LEU A 7 -6.25 15.14 -5.29
N VAL A 8 -6.68 14.02 -5.86
CA VAL A 8 -6.31 12.69 -5.39
C VAL A 8 -5.08 12.21 -6.17
N ILE A 9 -4.01 11.88 -5.47
CA ILE A 9 -2.77 11.39 -6.06
C ILE A 9 -2.61 9.92 -5.67
N ALA A 10 -2.59 9.03 -6.65
CA ALA A 10 -2.32 7.62 -6.45
C ALA A 10 -0.83 7.32 -6.65
N LEU A 11 -0.14 6.92 -5.59
CA LEU A 11 1.25 6.46 -5.63
C LEU A 11 1.27 4.96 -5.95
N GLY A 12 1.52 4.64 -7.21
CA GLY A 12 1.70 3.25 -7.64
C GLY A 12 2.99 2.64 -7.09
N GLY A 13 3.14 1.32 -7.26
CA GLY A 13 4.31 0.58 -6.76
C GLY A 13 5.65 1.19 -7.17
N ASN A 14 5.76 1.70 -8.39
CA ASN A 14 7.00 2.32 -8.90
C ASN A 14 7.36 3.66 -8.23
N ALA A 15 6.42 4.32 -7.56
CA ALA A 15 6.70 5.54 -6.80
C ALA A 15 7.38 5.22 -5.45
N LEU A 16 7.11 4.04 -4.92
CA LEU A 16 7.68 3.56 -3.65
C LEU A 16 8.90 2.66 -3.87
N LEU A 17 8.87 1.85 -4.92
CA LEU A 17 9.90 0.88 -5.25
C LEU A 17 9.92 0.66 -6.76
N LYS A 18 11.01 0.97 -7.42
CA LYS A 18 11.16 0.75 -8.87
C LYS A 18 11.40 -0.74 -9.15
N ARG A 19 11.06 -1.16 -10.35
CA ARG A 19 11.29 -2.55 -10.76
C ARG A 19 12.78 -2.90 -10.69
N GLY A 20 13.11 -3.98 -9.97
CA GLY A 20 14.49 -4.44 -9.78
C GLY A 20 15.21 -3.84 -8.57
N GLU A 21 14.64 -2.85 -7.89
CA GLU A 21 15.17 -2.35 -6.62
C GLU A 21 14.85 -3.35 -5.49
N PRO A 22 15.78 -3.58 -4.54
CA PRO A 22 15.49 -4.38 -3.35
C PRO A 22 14.51 -3.66 -2.42
N LEU A 23 13.69 -4.46 -1.71
CA LEU A 23 12.68 -3.99 -0.75
C LEU A 23 13.30 -3.50 0.58
N GLU A 24 14.33 -2.67 0.49
CA GLU A 24 15.02 -2.08 1.62
C GLU A 24 14.38 -0.75 2.04
N ALA A 25 14.36 -0.49 3.34
CA ALA A 25 13.73 0.72 3.89
C ALA A 25 14.40 2.00 3.35
N GLU A 26 15.72 1.99 3.18
CA GLU A 26 16.48 3.15 2.68
C GLU A 26 16.12 3.50 1.24
N ILE A 27 15.97 2.49 0.38
CA ILE A 27 15.57 2.68 -1.01
C ILE A 27 14.15 3.24 -1.11
N GLN A 28 13.23 2.69 -0.30
CA GLN A 28 11.86 3.19 -0.24
C GLN A 28 11.82 4.64 0.26
N ARG A 29 12.59 4.99 1.30
CA ARG A 29 12.69 6.37 1.80
C ARG A 29 13.19 7.32 0.71
N LYS A 30 14.26 6.95 -0.01
CA LYS A 30 14.79 7.76 -1.12
C LYS A 30 13.74 8.04 -2.21
N ASN A 31 12.99 7.01 -2.61
CA ASN A 31 11.94 7.17 -3.62
C ASN A 31 10.78 8.03 -3.10
N ILE A 32 10.39 7.85 -1.83
CA ILE A 32 9.35 8.65 -1.16
C ILE A 32 9.77 10.11 -1.03
N ASP A 33 11.02 10.41 -0.66
CA ASP A 33 11.54 11.77 -0.57
C ASP A 33 11.46 12.51 -1.91
N LEU A 34 11.74 11.79 -3.00
CA LEU A 34 11.62 12.35 -4.34
C LEU A 34 10.14 12.66 -4.69
N ALA A 35 9.24 11.75 -4.39
CA ALA A 35 7.80 11.96 -4.58
C ALA A 35 7.28 13.11 -3.72
N ALA A 36 7.70 13.19 -2.45
CA ALA A 36 7.27 14.22 -1.51
C ALA A 36 7.60 15.64 -1.98
N LYS A 37 8.76 15.85 -2.63
CA LYS A 37 9.13 17.15 -3.22
C LYS A 37 8.12 17.59 -4.28
N THR A 38 7.73 16.70 -5.16
CA THR A 38 6.74 16.99 -6.22
C THR A 38 5.36 17.24 -5.62
N ILE A 39 4.94 16.40 -4.66
CA ILE A 39 3.64 16.53 -4.00
C ILE A 39 3.55 17.86 -3.24
N ALA A 40 4.62 18.28 -2.55
CA ALA A 40 4.66 19.55 -1.84
C ALA A 40 4.38 20.74 -2.75
N GLN A 41 4.90 20.76 -3.97
CA GLN A 41 4.61 21.80 -4.96
C GLN A 41 3.12 21.87 -5.32
N LEU A 42 2.48 20.70 -5.46
CA LEU A 42 1.05 20.61 -5.82
C LEU A 42 0.14 21.18 -4.73
N THR A 43 0.55 21.14 -3.45
CA THR A 43 -0.24 21.70 -2.34
C THR A 43 -0.44 23.21 -2.41
N GLN A 44 0.35 23.92 -3.21
CA GLN A 44 0.18 25.37 -3.44
C GLN A 44 -1.17 25.68 -4.12
N HIS A 45 -1.64 24.76 -4.99
CA HIS A 45 -2.83 24.96 -5.80
C HIS A 45 -3.99 24.02 -5.45
N TRP A 46 -3.69 22.93 -4.70
CA TRP A 46 -4.64 21.84 -4.47
C TRP A 46 -4.71 21.45 -2.99
N ARG A 47 -5.89 21.02 -2.56
CA ARG A 47 -6.01 20.17 -1.37
C ARG A 47 -5.67 18.75 -1.79
N VAL A 48 -4.61 18.19 -1.21
CA VAL A 48 -4.06 16.91 -1.67
C VAL A 48 -4.53 15.78 -0.77
N VAL A 49 -5.02 14.72 -1.40
CA VAL A 49 -5.28 13.41 -0.80
C VAL A 49 -4.38 12.40 -1.48
N LEU A 50 -3.61 11.67 -0.70
CA LEU A 50 -2.76 10.61 -1.21
C LEU A 50 -3.38 9.24 -0.98
N VAL A 51 -3.26 8.36 -1.98
CA VAL A 51 -3.48 6.92 -1.84
C VAL A 51 -2.26 6.19 -2.37
N HIS A 52 -1.98 5.00 -1.88
CA HIS A 52 -0.82 4.22 -2.31
C HIS A 52 -1.13 2.73 -2.42
N GLY A 53 -0.34 2.00 -3.22
CA GLY A 53 -0.32 0.54 -3.21
C GLY A 53 0.68 0.01 -2.18
N ASN A 54 0.58 -1.29 -1.86
CA ASN A 54 1.42 -1.97 -0.87
C ASN A 54 1.86 -3.39 -1.27
N GLY A 55 1.59 -3.80 -2.51
CA GLY A 55 1.79 -5.18 -2.96
C GLY A 55 3.18 -5.78 -2.65
N PRO A 56 4.30 -5.11 -2.98
CA PRO A 56 5.63 -5.58 -2.62
C PRO A 56 5.83 -5.68 -1.10
N GLN A 57 5.39 -4.69 -0.35
CA GLN A 57 5.59 -4.56 1.09
C GLN A 57 4.81 -5.63 1.87
N VAL A 58 3.52 -5.81 1.60
CA VAL A 58 2.71 -6.83 2.28
C VAL A 58 3.20 -8.25 1.96
N GLY A 59 3.72 -8.45 0.75
CA GLY A 59 4.31 -9.75 0.38
C GLY A 59 5.61 -10.04 1.12
N LEU A 60 6.47 -9.03 1.34
CA LEU A 60 7.66 -9.18 2.16
C LEU A 60 7.29 -9.47 3.62
N LEU A 61 6.33 -8.73 4.19
CA LEU A 61 5.83 -8.97 5.54
C LEU A 61 5.28 -10.40 5.70
N ALA A 62 4.57 -10.91 4.69
CA ALA A 62 4.07 -12.29 4.71
C ALA A 62 5.21 -13.33 4.74
N LEU A 63 6.32 -13.08 4.04
CA LEU A 63 7.51 -13.94 4.10
C LEU A 63 8.19 -13.86 5.46
N GLN A 64 8.43 -12.66 5.97
CA GLN A 64 9.05 -12.42 7.28
C GLN A 64 8.23 -13.05 8.41
N ASN A 65 6.90 -12.86 8.39
CA ASN A 65 6.00 -13.44 9.37
C ASN A 65 5.98 -14.98 9.31
N SER A 66 6.05 -15.56 8.11
CA SER A 66 6.12 -17.01 7.91
C SER A 66 7.47 -17.63 8.31
N ALA A 67 8.54 -16.84 8.44
CA ALA A 67 9.85 -17.32 8.84
C ALA A 67 9.95 -17.60 10.34
N TYR A 68 9.09 -16.98 11.16
CA TYR A 68 9.01 -17.27 12.59
C TYR A 68 8.01 -18.40 12.84
N ALA A 69 8.49 -19.63 12.88
CA ALA A 69 7.66 -20.84 12.89
C ALA A 69 7.03 -21.20 14.25
N HIS A 70 7.29 -20.44 15.32
CA HIS A 70 6.76 -20.72 16.66
C HIS A 70 5.33 -20.24 16.89
N VAL A 71 4.80 -19.42 15.99
CA VAL A 71 3.41 -18.93 16.01
C VAL A 71 2.80 -19.04 14.62
N ALA A 72 1.47 -19.12 14.54
CA ALA A 72 0.78 -19.06 13.27
C ALA A 72 1.02 -17.70 12.59
N PRO A 73 1.28 -17.66 11.27
CA PRO A 73 1.42 -16.39 10.55
C PRO A 73 0.14 -15.56 10.64
N TYR A 74 0.31 -14.26 10.75
CA TYR A 74 -0.83 -13.34 10.74
C TYR A 74 -1.59 -13.37 9.41
N PRO A 75 -2.90 -13.21 9.42
CA PRO A 75 -3.70 -13.12 8.21
C PRO A 75 -3.34 -11.87 7.40
N LEU A 76 -3.66 -11.89 6.10
CA LEU A 76 -3.18 -10.88 5.15
C LEU A 76 -3.73 -9.48 5.40
N ASP A 77 -4.91 -9.36 5.98
CA ASP A 77 -5.52 -8.08 6.36
C ASP A 77 -4.70 -7.36 7.45
N ILE A 78 -4.22 -8.09 8.47
CA ILE A 78 -3.35 -7.54 9.51
C ILE A 78 -1.99 -7.14 8.92
N LEU A 79 -1.38 -7.98 8.08
CA LEU A 79 -0.14 -7.63 7.38
C LEU A 79 -0.35 -6.45 6.42
N GLY A 80 -1.55 -6.32 5.86
CA GLY A 80 -2.00 -5.15 5.11
C GLY A 80 -1.94 -3.89 5.97
N ALA A 81 -2.51 -3.91 7.16
CA ALA A 81 -2.48 -2.79 8.11
C ALA A 81 -1.06 -2.43 8.54
N GLU A 82 -0.18 -3.42 8.78
CA GLU A 82 1.23 -3.18 9.07
C GLU A 82 1.93 -2.45 7.91
N SER A 83 1.69 -2.88 6.67
CA SER A 83 2.25 -2.22 5.48
C SER A 83 1.71 -0.82 5.30
N GLN A 84 0.44 -0.59 5.58
CA GLN A 84 -0.19 0.72 5.58
C GLN A 84 0.51 1.66 6.58
N GLY A 85 0.69 1.21 7.82
CA GLY A 85 1.38 1.97 8.85
C GLY A 85 2.81 2.32 8.45
N MET A 86 3.56 1.35 7.93
CA MET A 86 4.95 1.54 7.48
C MET A 86 5.06 2.59 6.36
N ILE A 87 4.26 2.46 5.31
CA ILE A 87 4.31 3.37 4.15
C ILE A 87 3.79 4.75 4.55
N GLY A 88 2.66 4.81 5.26
CA GLY A 88 2.08 6.06 5.74
C GLY A 88 3.03 6.86 6.63
N TYR A 89 3.75 6.18 7.53
CA TYR A 89 4.77 6.77 8.38
C TYR A 89 5.91 7.41 7.57
N MET A 90 6.45 6.69 6.59
CA MET A 90 7.52 7.21 5.75
C MET A 90 7.05 8.40 4.89
N LEU A 91 5.86 8.31 4.31
CA LEU A 91 5.25 9.39 3.52
C LEU A 91 5.01 10.65 4.37
N GLN A 92 4.46 10.48 5.58
CA GLN A 92 4.20 11.59 6.48
C GLN A 92 5.49 12.31 6.87
N GLN A 93 6.54 11.57 7.24
CA GLN A 93 7.84 12.16 7.57
C GLN A 93 8.42 12.96 6.39
N ALA A 94 8.45 12.36 5.20
CA ALA A 94 9.00 13.00 4.02
C ALA A 94 8.24 14.27 3.65
N LEU A 95 6.89 14.22 3.69
CA LEU A 95 6.05 15.38 3.42
C LEU A 95 6.16 16.45 4.51
N LYS A 96 6.23 16.08 5.79
CA LYS A 96 6.39 17.04 6.89
C LYS A 96 7.72 17.78 6.80
N ASN A 97 8.79 17.12 6.32
CA ASN A 97 10.07 17.77 6.04
C ASN A 97 9.97 18.82 4.91
N GLN A 98 9.09 18.62 3.92
CA GLN A 98 8.85 19.59 2.85
C GLN A 98 7.83 20.67 3.24
N LEU A 99 6.90 20.34 4.12
CA LEU A 99 5.75 21.15 4.50
C LEU A 99 5.63 21.26 6.03
N PRO A 100 6.60 21.87 6.73
CA PRO A 100 6.67 21.87 8.20
C PRO A 100 5.45 22.51 8.87
N GLN A 101 4.79 23.45 8.21
CA GLN A 101 3.61 24.15 8.74
C GLN A 101 2.28 23.50 8.35
N ARG A 102 2.30 22.47 7.48
CA ARG A 102 1.08 21.81 7.01
C ARG A 102 0.68 20.67 7.95
N GLU A 103 -0.62 20.60 8.27
CA GLU A 103 -1.13 19.42 8.95
C GLU A 103 -1.24 18.25 7.99
N ILE A 104 -0.65 17.12 8.38
CA ILE A 104 -0.62 15.89 7.57
C ILE A 104 -1.13 14.74 8.43
N SER A 105 -2.21 14.11 7.98
CA SER A 105 -2.83 12.99 8.68
C SER A 105 -2.70 11.70 7.88
N VAL A 106 -2.33 10.64 8.56
CA VAL A 106 -2.28 9.27 8.02
C VAL A 106 -3.45 8.49 8.62
N LEU A 107 -4.24 7.87 7.77
CA LEU A 107 -5.33 7.00 8.18
C LEU A 107 -5.07 5.57 7.69
N LEU A 108 -5.09 4.61 8.60
CA LEU A 108 -5.34 3.22 8.23
C LEU A 108 -6.74 3.16 7.64
N THR A 109 -6.87 2.55 6.48
CA THR A 109 -8.14 2.46 5.76
C THR A 109 -8.57 1.01 5.59
N GLN A 110 -9.85 0.79 5.80
CA GLN A 110 -10.52 -0.48 5.59
C GLN A 110 -11.49 -0.36 4.42
N VAL A 111 -11.61 -1.42 3.65
CA VAL A 111 -12.52 -1.46 2.50
C VAL A 111 -13.55 -2.57 2.69
N GLU A 112 -14.81 -2.18 2.69
CA GLU A 112 -15.92 -3.12 2.70
C GLU A 112 -16.09 -3.75 1.32
N VAL A 113 -16.17 -5.08 1.29
CA VAL A 113 -16.31 -5.89 0.08
C VAL A 113 -17.48 -6.87 0.20
N ASP A 114 -17.88 -7.51 -0.89
CA ASP A 114 -18.86 -8.59 -0.84
C ASP A 114 -18.15 -9.90 -0.49
N ALA A 115 -18.61 -10.57 0.56
CA ALA A 115 -18.08 -11.88 0.95
C ALA A 115 -18.26 -12.96 -0.14
N ASN A 116 -19.22 -12.77 -1.06
CA ASN A 116 -19.50 -13.68 -2.16
C ASN A 116 -18.84 -13.23 -3.49
N ASP A 117 -17.94 -12.24 -3.45
CA ASP A 117 -17.26 -11.78 -4.66
C ASP A 117 -16.46 -12.94 -5.29
N PRO A 118 -16.63 -13.21 -6.61
CA PRO A 118 -15.93 -14.29 -7.31
C PRO A 118 -14.39 -14.16 -7.28
N ALA A 119 -13.87 -12.97 -6.99
CA ALA A 119 -12.43 -12.75 -6.84
C ALA A 119 -11.83 -13.59 -5.71
N PHE A 120 -12.59 -13.99 -4.68
CA PHE A 120 -12.11 -14.89 -3.64
C PHE A 120 -11.76 -16.27 -4.16
N SER A 121 -12.47 -16.76 -5.19
CA SER A 121 -12.21 -18.04 -5.85
C SER A 121 -11.21 -17.93 -6.99
N ASN A 122 -10.93 -16.71 -7.50
CA ASN A 122 -10.00 -16.49 -8.59
C ASN A 122 -9.02 -15.33 -8.26
N PRO A 123 -7.99 -15.57 -7.43
CA PRO A 123 -7.03 -14.55 -7.05
C PRO A 123 -6.24 -14.03 -8.27
N THR A 124 -6.10 -12.70 -8.34
CA THR A 124 -5.44 -12.00 -9.47
C THR A 124 -4.47 -10.91 -9.04
N LYS A 125 -4.53 -10.45 -7.78
CA LYS A 125 -3.69 -9.37 -7.29
C LYS A 125 -2.29 -9.85 -6.97
N TYR A 126 -1.29 -9.38 -7.71
CA TYR A 126 0.12 -9.69 -7.46
C TYR A 126 0.62 -9.02 -6.18
N ILE A 127 1.27 -9.82 -5.32
CA ILE A 127 1.94 -9.34 -4.10
C ILE A 127 3.33 -9.98 -3.96
N GLY A 128 4.21 -9.33 -3.19
CA GLY A 128 5.53 -9.86 -2.86
C GLY A 128 6.54 -9.85 -4.02
N PRO A 129 7.66 -10.55 -3.83
CA PRO A 129 8.72 -10.67 -4.82
C PRO A 129 8.34 -11.60 -5.97
N ILE A 130 9.22 -11.68 -6.94
CA ILE A 130 9.16 -12.67 -8.01
C ILE A 130 9.82 -13.98 -7.56
N TYR A 131 9.36 -15.08 -8.13
CA TYR A 131 9.80 -16.44 -7.83
C TYR A 131 10.12 -17.19 -9.12
N ASP A 132 11.03 -18.14 -9.06
CA ASP A 132 11.21 -19.16 -10.09
C ASP A 132 10.18 -20.28 -9.94
N HIS A 133 10.11 -21.17 -10.92
CA HIS A 133 9.14 -22.29 -10.93
C HIS A 133 9.33 -23.26 -9.76
N ALA A 134 10.58 -23.57 -9.39
CA ALA A 134 10.87 -24.51 -8.30
C ALA A 134 10.42 -23.94 -6.95
N GLN A 135 10.69 -22.66 -6.69
CA GLN A 135 10.24 -21.96 -5.50
C GLN A 135 8.71 -21.94 -5.39
N THR A 136 7.99 -21.75 -6.51
CA THR A 136 6.52 -21.74 -6.48
C THR A 136 5.95 -23.09 -6.08
N GLN A 137 6.53 -24.22 -6.55
CA GLN A 137 6.08 -25.55 -6.19
C GLN A 137 6.21 -25.81 -4.68
N VAL A 138 7.35 -25.43 -4.09
CA VAL A 138 7.59 -25.58 -2.65
C VAL A 138 6.58 -24.76 -1.86
N LEU A 139 6.44 -23.47 -2.17
CA LEU A 139 5.55 -22.57 -1.44
C LEU A 139 4.06 -22.91 -1.63
N GLN A 140 3.68 -23.45 -2.78
CA GLN A 140 2.33 -24.01 -2.98
C GLN A 140 2.06 -25.20 -2.06
N ALA A 141 3.00 -26.14 -2.01
CA ALA A 141 2.86 -27.36 -1.18
C ALA A 141 2.86 -27.03 0.32
N GLU A 142 3.75 -26.14 0.78
CA GLU A 142 3.92 -25.85 2.20
C GLU A 142 2.89 -24.85 2.74
N LYS A 143 2.48 -23.86 1.93
CA LYS A 143 1.71 -22.69 2.37
C LYS A 143 0.35 -22.54 1.69
N GLY A 144 0.05 -23.37 0.68
CA GLY A 144 -1.19 -23.24 -0.10
C GLY A 144 -1.28 -21.94 -0.92
N TRP A 145 -0.17 -21.28 -1.18
CA TRP A 145 -0.18 -20.01 -1.93
C TRP A 145 -0.46 -20.25 -3.41
N VAL A 146 -1.14 -19.29 -4.03
CA VAL A 146 -1.43 -19.31 -5.46
C VAL A 146 -0.45 -18.40 -6.19
N PHE A 147 0.05 -18.86 -7.34
CA PHE A 147 0.99 -18.10 -8.17
C PHE A 147 0.46 -17.96 -9.60
N LYS A 148 0.77 -16.83 -10.22
CA LYS A 148 0.53 -16.59 -11.66
C LYS A 148 1.81 -16.09 -12.31
N ALA A 149 1.91 -16.30 -13.63
CA ALA A 149 3.04 -15.83 -14.42
C ALA A 149 3.14 -14.28 -14.39
N ASP A 150 4.36 -13.77 -14.23
CA ASP A 150 4.70 -12.35 -14.30
C ASP A 150 5.95 -12.20 -15.17
N GLY A 151 5.75 -12.03 -16.47
CA GLY A 151 6.81 -12.10 -17.48
C GLY A 151 7.40 -13.50 -17.58
N HIS A 152 8.71 -13.63 -17.37
CA HIS A 152 9.44 -14.90 -17.37
C HIS A 152 9.51 -15.57 -15.99
N SER A 153 8.87 -15.00 -14.99
CA SER A 153 8.88 -15.46 -13.61
C SER A 153 7.46 -15.64 -13.08
N PHE A 154 7.32 -15.91 -11.80
CA PHE A 154 6.04 -16.08 -11.13
C PHE A 154 5.92 -15.11 -9.96
N ARG A 155 4.70 -14.76 -9.61
CA ARG A 155 4.41 -13.97 -8.42
C ARG A 155 3.19 -14.54 -7.71
N ARG A 156 3.20 -14.45 -6.37
CA ARG A 156 2.03 -14.78 -5.56
C ARG A 156 0.87 -13.89 -5.93
N VAL A 157 -0.33 -14.47 -6.04
CA VAL A 157 -1.57 -13.72 -6.22
C VAL A 157 -2.53 -13.98 -5.06
N VAL A 158 -3.28 -12.94 -4.72
CA VAL A 158 -4.30 -12.97 -3.68
C VAL A 158 -5.62 -12.44 -4.24
N PRO A 159 -6.77 -12.72 -3.57
CA PRO A 159 -8.05 -12.13 -3.94
C PRO A 159 -7.99 -10.60 -3.95
N SER A 160 -8.73 -10.00 -4.87
CA SER A 160 -8.91 -8.54 -4.95
C SER A 160 -10.37 -8.25 -5.29
N PRO A 161 -11.28 -8.42 -4.32
CA PRO A 161 -12.70 -8.19 -4.52
C PRO A 161 -13.00 -6.73 -4.81
N GLN A 162 -14.15 -6.47 -5.44
CA GLN A 162 -14.58 -5.12 -5.77
C GLN A 162 -14.90 -4.31 -4.51
N PRO A 163 -14.26 -3.14 -4.30
CA PRO A 163 -14.56 -2.29 -3.16
C PRO A 163 -15.97 -1.73 -3.23
N LYS A 164 -16.70 -1.77 -2.10
CA LYS A 164 -18.04 -1.20 -1.96
C LYS A 164 -18.02 0.12 -1.21
N ARG A 165 -17.26 0.20 -0.12
CA ARG A 165 -17.20 1.37 0.74
C ARG A 165 -15.86 1.46 1.46
N ILE A 166 -15.35 2.66 1.62
CA ILE A 166 -14.23 2.95 2.53
C ILE A 166 -14.83 3.28 3.89
N VAL A 167 -14.43 2.53 4.93
CA VAL A 167 -14.99 2.66 6.28
C VAL A 167 -14.71 4.04 6.86
N GLU A 168 -13.51 4.56 6.65
CA GLU A 168 -13.02 5.85 7.18
C GLU A 168 -13.44 7.07 6.35
N ARG A 169 -14.38 6.92 5.40
CA ARG A 169 -14.79 7.99 4.46
C ARG A 169 -15.11 9.31 5.16
N ASP A 170 -15.88 9.28 6.22
CA ASP A 170 -16.34 10.50 6.91
C ASP A 170 -15.19 11.18 7.67
N ALA A 171 -14.25 10.41 8.23
CA ALA A 171 -13.02 10.93 8.83
C ALA A 171 -12.14 11.60 7.77
N ILE A 172 -11.98 10.97 6.60
CA ILE A 172 -11.24 11.54 5.46
C ILE A 172 -11.85 12.89 5.04
N GLN A 173 -13.17 12.96 4.87
CA GLN A 173 -13.87 14.19 4.48
C GLN A 173 -13.70 15.29 5.53
N THR A 174 -13.78 14.94 6.80
CA THR A 174 -13.57 15.88 7.93
C THR A 174 -12.17 16.48 7.90
N LEU A 175 -11.15 15.67 7.73
CA LEU A 175 -9.76 16.13 7.67
C LEU A 175 -9.50 17.03 6.44
N ILE A 176 -10.05 16.68 5.29
CA ILE A 176 -9.98 17.51 4.08
C ILE A 176 -10.66 18.86 4.31
N ALA A 177 -11.81 18.90 4.96
CA ALA A 177 -12.53 20.13 5.29
C ALA A 177 -11.73 21.04 6.23
N HIS A 178 -10.88 20.46 7.08
CA HIS A 178 -9.97 21.19 7.98
C HIS A 178 -8.58 21.43 7.39
N ASP A 179 -8.46 21.35 6.07
CA ASP A 179 -7.24 21.64 5.29
C ASP A 179 -6.04 20.72 5.59
N HIS A 180 -6.27 19.51 6.08
CA HIS A 180 -5.21 18.51 6.19
C HIS A 180 -4.80 17.98 4.81
N LEU A 181 -3.52 17.70 4.62
CA LEU A 181 -3.08 16.75 3.61
C LEU A 181 -3.35 15.35 4.18
N VAL A 182 -4.20 14.58 3.51
CA VAL A 182 -4.63 13.27 4.02
C VAL A 182 -3.94 12.17 3.24
N ILE A 183 -3.32 11.24 3.95
CA ILE A 183 -2.76 10.01 3.41
C ILE A 183 -3.74 8.89 3.76
N CYS A 184 -4.49 8.42 2.75
CA CYS A 184 -5.38 7.28 2.85
C CYS A 184 -4.61 6.05 2.41
N ASN A 185 -4.30 5.19 3.34
CA ASN A 185 -3.46 4.05 3.07
C ASN A 185 -4.21 3.03 2.18
N GLY A 186 -3.54 2.53 1.17
CA GLY A 186 -4.09 1.56 0.24
C GLY A 186 -3.78 0.12 0.61
N GLY A 187 -4.48 -0.82 -0.04
CA GLY A 187 -4.29 -2.25 0.16
C GLY A 187 -5.22 -2.85 1.20
N GLY A 188 -6.25 -2.10 1.61
CA GLY A 188 -7.34 -2.61 2.45
C GLY A 188 -8.33 -3.45 1.66
#